data_1ee8a90efc8b356cd51133d87ee91511
#
_entry.id   1ee8a90efc8b356cd51133d87ee91511
#
_cell.length_a   1.000
_cell.length_b   1.000
_cell.length_c   1.000
_cell.angle_alpha   90.00
_cell.angle_beta   90.00
_cell.angle_gamma   90.00
#
_symmetry.space_group_name_H-M   'P 1'
#
loop_
_entity.id
_entity.type
_entity.pdbx_description
1 polymer ?
#
loop_
_entity_poly.entity_id
_entity_poly.type
_entity_poly.pdbx_seq_one_letter_code
_entity_poly.pdbx_strand_id
1 'polypeptide(L)'
;MQSMDRNTVIGFVLLAILLFAYMFISTKNSRELEVQKRKYDDSVAIVNARKQAIVAKKDSIKTTVVRDTSAGARLFNGEEKTIVVENEVLKMVFTNKGGQAKSVQLKNYRSADSSLVELENNATDDLSYTINTTNADKRSAQTSELFFNGAVIEKKSDGSQVVSFRADIAPGQTILHQYVVKPNSYLVDWNVQLIGIDKLLSQNQFNVQWKLRAVQHEKYTKYERQQSQIIYMEDGGYDYNTLQRETQKKFEKPLQWVSVKQQFFNTTLVAKNKFDGGQMQWTHNTEDTTNLITQASASFNAKLTGNDVTVPLQVYYGPNDYKILRNSGVPDMDKIINLGQGMYAFVRPINQFIIMPVFNFFKSFISSYGLVIMLLTIFIRLVTSPLVYTSYLSGAKMKALRPELDILKKKFPDQQQFGMEQMKLFREVGVNPLGGCIPALLQIPIFFALYSLFNSSIALRGENFLWAKDLSTFDVIARLPFSIPAFGDHISLFTITAVATSFLISIYNMNMTPDQSNPALKYMPYIFPFVLLFIFNSLPAALTWYYTVSNLITLILQWVIQNYIIDHDKILQKLEENKKKPKTKSKWQERLEQMQETQKRVQDMKTKPKGK
;
A
#
# COMPACT_ATOMS: atom_id res chain seq x y z
N MET A 1 -30.90 0.71 -37.90
CA MET A 1 -29.56 0.42 -37.40
C MET A 1 -28.62 1.37 -38.10
N GLN A 2 -28.25 2.50 -37.46
CA GLN A 2 -27.26 3.42 -38.01
C GLN A 2 -25.88 2.77 -37.84
N SER A 3 -25.14 2.64 -38.95
CA SER A 3 -23.79 2.12 -38.95
C SER A 3 -22.90 3.01 -38.07
N MET A 4 -22.20 2.41 -37.09
CA MET A 4 -21.17 3.09 -36.32
C MET A 4 -20.12 3.67 -37.28
N ASP A 5 -19.77 4.94 -37.07
CA ASP A 5 -18.71 5.57 -37.85
C ASP A 5 -17.41 4.77 -37.74
N ARG A 6 -16.79 4.47 -38.88
CA ARG A 6 -15.61 3.63 -39.04
C ARG A 6 -14.46 4.10 -38.12
N ASN A 7 -14.32 5.40 -37.90
CA ASN A 7 -13.27 5.98 -37.04
C ASN A 7 -13.54 5.74 -35.54
N THR A 8 -14.82 5.73 -35.14
CA THR A 8 -15.22 5.44 -33.75
C THR A 8 -15.06 3.95 -33.42
N VAL A 9 -15.40 3.07 -34.38
CA VAL A 9 -15.14 1.62 -34.27
C VAL A 9 -13.63 1.37 -34.18
N ILE A 10 -12.85 2.04 -35.04
CA ILE A 10 -11.39 1.95 -35.00
C ILE A 10 -10.84 2.48 -33.68
N GLY A 11 -11.37 3.58 -33.13
CA GLY A 11 -10.97 4.11 -31.82
C GLY A 11 -11.26 3.15 -30.67
N PHE A 12 -12.43 2.50 -30.67
CA PHE A 12 -12.76 1.47 -29.69
C PHE A 12 -11.94 0.20 -29.85
N VAL A 13 -11.74 -0.25 -31.07
CA VAL A 13 -10.90 -1.40 -31.38
C VAL A 13 -9.43 -1.11 -30.99
N LEU A 14 -8.93 0.10 -31.28
CA LEU A 14 -7.58 0.51 -30.84
C LEU A 14 -7.45 0.58 -29.32
N LEU A 15 -8.45 1.10 -28.63
CA LEU A 15 -8.44 1.17 -27.15
C LEU A 15 -8.53 -0.24 -26.53
N ALA A 16 -9.36 -1.11 -27.10
CA ALA A 16 -9.43 -2.51 -26.72
C ALA A 16 -8.10 -3.25 -27.04
N ILE A 17 -7.53 -3.01 -28.23
CA ILE A 17 -6.24 -3.58 -28.64
C ILE A 17 -5.11 -3.07 -27.73
N LEU A 18 -5.07 -1.78 -27.37
CA LEU A 18 -4.10 -1.23 -26.43
C LEU A 18 -4.25 -1.84 -25.05
N LEU A 19 -5.46 -2.07 -24.58
CA LEU A 19 -5.76 -2.71 -23.29
C LEU A 19 -5.37 -4.19 -23.32
N PHE A 20 -5.69 -4.91 -24.40
CA PHE A 20 -5.26 -6.29 -24.63
C PHE A 20 -3.74 -6.38 -24.86
N ALA A 21 -3.14 -5.46 -25.60
CA ALA A 21 -1.69 -5.38 -25.81
C ALA A 21 -0.96 -5.10 -24.49
N TYR A 22 -1.47 -4.18 -23.67
CA TYR A 22 -0.94 -3.94 -22.32
C TYR A 22 -1.06 -5.19 -21.43
N MET A 23 -2.20 -5.87 -21.43
CA MET A 23 -2.38 -7.13 -20.70
C MET A 23 -1.46 -8.24 -21.25
N PHE A 24 -1.30 -8.33 -22.58
CA PHE A 24 -0.45 -9.33 -23.22
C PHE A 24 1.04 -9.07 -22.96
N ILE A 25 1.49 -7.80 -23.04
CA ILE A 25 2.87 -7.39 -22.72
C ILE A 25 3.15 -7.59 -21.23
N SER A 26 2.20 -7.26 -20.37
CA SER A 26 2.31 -7.48 -18.92
C SER A 26 2.41 -8.98 -18.58
N THR A 27 1.60 -9.84 -19.22
CA THR A 27 1.69 -11.31 -19.07
C THR A 27 2.94 -11.90 -19.71
N LYS A 28 3.41 -11.36 -20.83
CA LYS A 28 4.64 -11.82 -21.47
C LYS A 28 5.88 -11.46 -20.64
N ASN A 29 5.94 -10.23 -20.12
CA ASN A 29 7.02 -9.80 -19.22
C ASN A 29 7.03 -10.63 -17.93
N SER A 30 5.85 -11.00 -17.40
CA SER A 30 5.74 -11.93 -16.26
C SER A 30 6.28 -13.32 -16.58
N ARG A 31 5.99 -13.85 -17.78
CA ARG A 31 6.51 -15.16 -18.21
C ARG A 31 8.03 -15.16 -18.49
N GLU A 32 8.57 -14.09 -19.06
CA GLU A 32 10.03 -13.96 -19.28
C GLU A 32 10.78 -13.84 -17.94
N LEU A 33 10.20 -13.11 -16.97
CA LEU A 33 10.69 -13.05 -15.59
C LEU A 33 10.61 -14.43 -14.90
N GLU A 34 9.55 -15.21 -15.12
CA GLU A 34 9.42 -16.57 -14.59
C GLU A 34 10.48 -17.53 -15.20
N VAL A 35 10.75 -17.42 -16.49
CA VAL A 35 11.77 -18.24 -17.17
C VAL A 35 13.19 -17.89 -16.70
N GLN A 36 13.49 -16.59 -16.52
CA GLN A 36 14.76 -16.14 -15.93
C GLN A 36 14.90 -16.60 -14.48
N LYS A 37 13.79 -16.56 -13.72
CA LYS A 37 13.75 -17.00 -12.33
C LYS A 37 13.97 -18.52 -12.22
N ARG A 38 13.32 -19.34 -13.05
CA ARG A 38 13.57 -20.79 -13.06
C ARG A 38 15.04 -21.12 -13.34
N LYS A 39 15.67 -20.42 -14.30
CA LYS A 39 17.11 -20.59 -14.55
C LYS A 39 17.99 -20.18 -13.37
N TYR A 40 17.58 -19.15 -12.62
CA TYR A 40 18.28 -18.72 -11.41
C TYR A 40 18.07 -19.73 -10.27
N ASP A 41 16.81 -20.16 -10.05
CA ASP A 41 16.45 -21.14 -9.01
C ASP A 41 17.12 -22.51 -9.26
N ASP A 42 17.20 -22.96 -10.52
CA ASP A 42 17.95 -24.17 -10.92
C ASP A 42 19.44 -24.00 -10.62
N SER A 43 20.04 -22.84 -10.89
CA SER A 43 21.44 -22.60 -10.57
C SER A 43 21.70 -22.51 -9.07
N VAL A 44 20.78 -21.93 -8.29
CA VAL A 44 20.83 -21.92 -6.82
C VAL A 44 20.62 -23.31 -6.23
N ALA A 45 19.70 -24.11 -6.80
CA ALA A 45 19.48 -25.49 -6.40
C ALA A 45 20.73 -26.35 -6.63
N ILE A 46 21.42 -26.20 -7.77
CA ILE A 46 22.68 -26.88 -8.07
C ILE A 46 23.79 -26.48 -7.08
N VAL A 47 23.89 -25.18 -6.75
CA VAL A 47 24.86 -24.66 -5.75
C VAL A 47 24.55 -25.19 -4.35
N ASN A 48 23.27 -25.24 -3.97
CA ASN A 48 22.84 -25.75 -2.67
C ASN A 48 23.01 -27.30 -2.59
N ALA A 49 22.69 -28.02 -3.66
CA ALA A 49 22.97 -29.45 -3.74
C ALA A 49 24.48 -29.79 -3.66
N ARG A 50 25.34 -28.97 -4.30
CA ARG A 50 26.80 -29.07 -4.13
C ARG A 50 27.25 -28.77 -2.70
N LYS A 51 26.68 -27.74 -2.04
CA LYS A 51 26.96 -27.45 -0.64
C LYS A 51 26.51 -28.57 0.29
N GLN A 52 25.32 -29.16 0.05
CA GLN A 52 24.84 -30.31 0.82
C GLN A 52 25.68 -31.57 0.59
N ALA A 53 26.14 -31.80 -0.63
CA ALA A 53 27.04 -32.90 -0.93
C ALA A 53 28.43 -32.75 -0.30
N ILE A 54 28.92 -31.49 -0.14
CA ILE A 54 30.17 -31.19 0.57
C ILE A 54 29.97 -31.37 2.10
N VAL A 55 28.81 -31.00 2.63
CA VAL A 55 28.46 -31.21 4.05
C VAL A 55 28.33 -32.73 4.35
N ALA A 56 27.58 -33.47 3.50
CA ALA A 56 27.40 -34.92 3.65
C ALA A 56 28.74 -35.69 3.55
N LYS A 57 29.68 -35.21 2.73
CA LYS A 57 31.02 -35.79 2.66
C LYS A 57 31.89 -35.48 3.88
N LYS A 58 31.57 -34.40 4.61
CA LYS A 58 32.25 -34.01 5.85
C LYS A 58 31.76 -34.78 7.09
N ASP A 59 30.49 -35.23 7.06
CA ASP A 59 29.90 -36.00 8.16
C ASP A 59 30.31 -37.48 8.18
N SER A 60 30.98 -37.99 7.13
CA SER A 60 31.46 -39.37 7.08
C SER A 60 32.85 -39.60 7.72
N ILE A 61 33.48 -38.52 8.21
CA ILE A 61 34.72 -38.65 8.99
C ILE A 61 34.34 -38.59 10.49
N LYS A 62 34.08 -39.75 11.08
CA LYS A 62 34.03 -39.92 12.53
C LYS A 62 35.41 -39.62 13.11
N THR A 63 35.68 -38.35 13.35
CA THR A 63 36.79 -37.93 14.20
C THR A 63 36.32 -38.08 15.65
N THR A 64 36.98 -38.87 16.42
CA THR A 64 36.87 -38.97 17.87
C THR A 64 37.07 -37.54 18.44
N VAL A 65 35.97 -36.90 18.83
CA VAL A 65 36.01 -35.56 19.38
C VAL A 65 36.65 -35.62 20.76
N VAL A 66 37.94 -35.33 20.84
CA VAL A 66 38.54 -34.86 22.08
C VAL A 66 37.79 -33.61 22.47
N ARG A 67 37.03 -33.67 23.56
CA ARG A 67 36.35 -32.47 24.10
C ARG A 67 37.41 -31.46 24.49
N ASP A 68 37.65 -30.50 23.62
CA ASP A 68 38.45 -29.33 23.94
C ASP A 68 37.68 -28.53 25.00
N THR A 69 38.25 -28.48 26.22
CA THR A 69 37.71 -27.78 27.38
C THR A 69 38.14 -26.33 27.45
N SER A 70 38.76 -25.79 26.40
CA SER A 70 39.13 -24.39 26.29
C SER A 70 37.90 -23.47 26.42
N ALA A 71 38.08 -22.27 26.93
CA ALA A 71 37.01 -21.28 27.08
C ALA A 71 36.29 -21.00 25.74
N GLY A 72 37.02 -21.06 24.62
CA GLY A 72 36.49 -20.90 23.27
C GLY A 72 35.57 -22.05 22.84
N ALA A 73 35.82 -23.31 23.29
CA ALA A 73 34.96 -24.45 22.93
C ALA A 73 33.63 -24.44 23.70
N ARG A 74 33.59 -23.89 24.91
CA ARG A 74 32.36 -23.78 25.72
C ARG A 74 31.31 -22.84 25.11
N LEU A 75 31.74 -21.83 24.35
CA LEU A 75 30.84 -20.90 23.67
C LEU A 75 29.99 -21.55 22.58
N PHE A 76 30.46 -22.65 21.99
CA PHE A 76 29.74 -23.37 20.92
C PHE A 76 29.03 -24.62 21.41
N ASN A 77 29.33 -25.10 22.63
CA ASN A 77 28.83 -26.35 23.17
C ASN A 77 28.09 -26.05 24.51
N GLY A 78 26.82 -25.69 24.38
CA GLY A 78 25.96 -25.38 25.53
C GLY A 78 24.60 -26.08 25.41
N GLU A 79 23.86 -26.07 26.50
CA GLU A 79 22.45 -26.48 26.53
C GLU A 79 21.58 -25.23 26.31
N GLU A 80 20.62 -25.33 25.39
CA GLU A 80 19.69 -24.24 25.14
C GLU A 80 18.70 -24.11 26.30
N LYS A 81 18.67 -22.94 26.93
CA LYS A 81 17.74 -22.58 28.00
C LYS A 81 16.89 -21.39 27.56
N THR A 82 15.61 -21.49 27.81
CA THR A 82 14.65 -20.46 27.43
C THR A 82 14.01 -19.82 28.64
N ILE A 83 13.59 -18.56 28.47
CA ILE A 83 12.88 -17.80 29.48
C ILE A 83 11.74 -17.01 28.82
N VAL A 84 10.60 -16.95 29.51
CA VAL A 84 9.42 -16.22 29.03
C VAL A 84 9.34 -14.86 29.71
N VAL A 85 9.15 -13.82 28.93
CA VAL A 85 8.94 -12.45 29.37
C VAL A 85 7.72 -11.89 28.68
N GLU A 86 6.79 -11.35 29.47
CA GLU A 86 5.51 -10.87 28.98
C GLU A 86 5.23 -9.47 29.49
N ASN A 87 4.63 -8.65 28.64
CA ASN A 87 3.92 -7.46 29.06
C ASN A 87 2.42 -7.60 28.66
N GLU A 88 1.66 -6.52 28.66
CA GLU A 88 0.21 -6.54 28.35
C GLU A 88 -0.07 -6.91 26.88
N VAL A 89 0.88 -6.68 25.98
CA VAL A 89 0.68 -6.78 24.52
C VAL A 89 1.57 -7.82 23.83
N LEU A 90 2.73 -8.15 24.42
CA LEU A 90 3.71 -9.11 23.89
C LEU A 90 3.91 -10.29 24.84
N LYS A 91 4.08 -11.47 24.24
CA LYS A 91 4.67 -12.64 24.87
C LYS A 91 5.96 -12.99 24.12
N MET A 92 7.09 -12.92 24.80
CA MET A 92 8.42 -13.16 24.25
C MET A 92 9.05 -14.35 24.92
N VAL A 93 9.62 -15.24 24.13
CA VAL A 93 10.49 -16.30 24.61
C VAL A 93 11.91 -15.94 24.19
N PHE A 94 12.81 -15.80 25.15
CA PHE A 94 14.23 -15.59 24.92
C PHE A 94 15.01 -16.89 25.08
N THR A 95 16.13 -16.99 24.38
CA THR A 95 17.06 -18.13 24.47
C THR A 95 18.48 -17.68 24.76
N ASN A 96 19.21 -18.46 25.55
CA ASN A 96 20.64 -18.23 25.76
C ASN A 96 21.48 -18.58 24.54
N LYS A 97 20.92 -19.34 23.56
CA LYS A 97 21.59 -19.56 22.28
C LYS A 97 21.42 -18.31 21.42
N GLY A 98 22.51 -17.62 21.18
CA GLY A 98 22.53 -16.30 20.55
C GLY A 98 22.21 -15.15 21.51
N GLY A 99 21.70 -15.42 22.73
CA GLY A 99 21.24 -14.39 23.65
C GLY A 99 20.17 -13.50 23.00
N GLN A 100 19.14 -14.08 22.36
CA GLN A 100 18.19 -13.40 21.49
C GLN A 100 16.75 -13.83 21.74
N ALA A 101 15.79 -13.16 21.11
CA ALA A 101 14.41 -13.62 21.08
C ALA A 101 14.32 -14.93 20.28
N LYS A 102 13.58 -15.92 20.80
CA LYS A 102 13.27 -17.19 20.15
C LYS A 102 11.91 -17.16 19.48
N SER A 103 10.95 -16.48 20.11
CA SER A 103 9.60 -16.32 19.60
C SER A 103 9.00 -15.03 20.16
N VAL A 104 8.27 -14.31 19.32
CA VAL A 104 7.55 -13.10 19.70
C VAL A 104 6.12 -13.20 19.21
N GLN A 105 5.17 -13.23 20.14
CA GLN A 105 3.74 -13.34 19.87
C GLN A 105 2.98 -12.12 20.37
N LEU A 106 1.98 -11.68 19.58
CA LEU A 106 1.07 -10.60 19.92
C LEU A 106 -0.13 -11.16 20.71
N LYS A 107 -0.30 -10.74 21.97
CA LYS A 107 -1.35 -11.29 22.86
C LYS A 107 -2.77 -10.90 22.42
N ASN A 108 -2.92 -9.74 21.77
CA ASN A 108 -4.21 -9.14 21.41
C ASN A 108 -4.64 -9.45 19.97
N TYR A 109 -3.85 -10.19 19.20
CA TYR A 109 -4.14 -10.47 17.79
C TYR A 109 -4.01 -11.94 17.46
N ARG A 110 -4.96 -12.41 16.64
CA ARG A 110 -4.97 -13.79 16.15
C ARG A 110 -4.83 -13.81 14.63
N SER A 111 -4.13 -14.82 14.13
CA SER A 111 -4.05 -15.14 12.70
C SER A 111 -5.36 -15.78 12.21
N ALA A 112 -5.51 -15.96 10.90
CA ALA A 112 -6.69 -16.55 10.29
C ALA A 112 -6.98 -17.99 10.73
N ASP A 113 -5.99 -18.72 11.22
CA ASP A 113 -6.09 -20.06 11.81
C ASP A 113 -6.42 -20.05 13.30
N SER A 114 -6.70 -18.88 13.87
CA SER A 114 -6.99 -18.63 15.29
C SER A 114 -5.80 -18.74 16.24
N SER A 115 -4.59 -19.05 15.78
CA SER A 115 -3.36 -18.95 16.57
C SER A 115 -3.03 -17.48 16.91
N LEU A 116 -2.18 -17.24 17.92
CA LEU A 116 -1.65 -15.89 18.14
C LEU A 116 -0.76 -15.48 16.96
N VAL A 117 -0.79 -14.20 16.59
CA VAL A 117 0.12 -13.66 15.59
C VAL A 117 1.56 -13.76 16.10
N GLU A 118 2.41 -14.48 15.39
CA GLU A 118 3.84 -14.67 15.70
C GLU A 118 4.68 -13.91 14.67
N LEU A 119 5.49 -12.94 15.15
CA LEU A 119 6.29 -12.06 14.29
C LEU A 119 7.79 -12.38 14.30
N GLU A 120 8.21 -13.28 15.16
CA GLU A 120 9.58 -13.79 15.27
C GLU A 120 9.56 -15.26 15.64
N ASN A 121 10.35 -16.08 14.94
CA ASN A 121 10.57 -17.49 15.27
C ASN A 121 11.99 -17.90 14.87
N ASN A 122 12.88 -18.09 15.85
CA ASN A 122 14.29 -18.33 15.61
C ASN A 122 14.61 -19.68 14.92
N ALA A 123 13.64 -20.55 14.73
CA ALA A 123 13.82 -21.72 13.88
C ALA A 123 14.04 -21.33 12.41
N THR A 124 13.54 -20.16 12.00
CA THR A 124 13.62 -19.62 10.64
C THR A 124 14.23 -18.23 10.56
N ASP A 125 14.24 -17.50 11.67
CA ASP A 125 14.66 -16.12 11.79
C ASP A 125 15.99 -16.02 12.52
N ASP A 126 16.76 -14.97 12.27
CA ASP A 126 18.07 -14.75 12.89
C ASP A 126 18.36 -13.25 12.96
N LEU A 127 18.61 -12.76 14.15
CA LEU A 127 19.09 -11.39 14.39
C LEU A 127 20.41 -11.46 15.17
N SER A 128 21.50 -11.45 14.44
CA SER A 128 22.83 -11.70 14.96
C SER A 128 23.85 -10.74 14.36
N TYR A 129 25.09 -10.80 14.81
CA TYR A 129 26.20 -10.07 14.23
C TYR A 129 27.48 -10.90 14.29
N THR A 130 28.42 -10.57 13.41
CA THR A 130 29.70 -11.30 13.29
C THR A 130 30.70 -10.82 14.33
N ILE A 131 31.33 -11.77 15.03
CA ILE A 131 32.45 -11.49 15.95
C ILE A 131 33.66 -12.35 15.63
N ASN A 132 34.83 -11.91 16.05
CA ASN A 132 36.04 -12.70 16.13
C ASN A 132 36.02 -13.56 17.39
N THR A 133 36.52 -14.78 17.31
CA THR A 133 36.62 -15.69 18.44
C THR A 133 38.05 -16.19 18.60
N THR A 134 38.38 -16.72 19.77
CA THR A 134 39.68 -17.35 20.05
C THR A 134 39.72 -18.84 19.69
N ASN A 135 38.60 -19.39 19.15
CA ASN A 135 38.57 -20.78 18.73
C ASN A 135 39.40 -20.95 17.45
N ALA A 136 40.35 -21.89 17.47
CA ALA A 136 41.25 -22.13 16.33
C ALA A 136 40.50 -22.56 15.06
N ASP A 137 39.42 -23.34 15.20
CA ASP A 137 38.61 -23.88 14.08
C ASP A 137 37.57 -22.85 13.58
N LYS A 138 37.14 -21.92 14.43
CA LYS A 138 36.13 -20.90 14.13
C LYS A 138 36.60 -19.52 14.58
N ARG A 139 37.52 -18.92 13.81
CA ARG A 139 38.08 -17.57 14.12
C ARG A 139 37.05 -16.45 14.00
N SER A 140 35.94 -16.70 13.28
CA SER A 140 34.82 -15.79 13.14
C SER A 140 33.52 -16.58 13.28
N ALA A 141 32.55 -16.04 14.00
CA ALA A 141 31.24 -16.68 14.24
C ALA A 141 30.12 -15.65 14.26
N GLN A 142 28.91 -16.10 13.96
CA GLN A 142 27.70 -15.33 14.25
C GLN A 142 27.34 -15.50 15.73
N THR A 143 26.87 -14.42 16.37
CA THR A 143 26.46 -14.50 17.78
C THR A 143 25.33 -15.51 18.00
N SER A 144 24.48 -15.77 17.01
CA SER A 144 23.44 -16.81 17.06
C SER A 144 23.96 -18.24 17.20
N GLU A 145 25.26 -18.48 16.90
CA GLU A 145 25.92 -19.77 17.08
C GLU A 145 26.41 -19.99 18.52
N LEU A 146 26.47 -18.92 19.32
CA LEU A 146 27.08 -18.93 20.64
C LEU A 146 26.07 -19.21 21.74
N PHE A 147 26.52 -19.87 22.80
CA PHE A 147 25.76 -20.02 24.04
C PHE A 147 26.22 -18.96 25.04
N PHE A 148 25.31 -18.04 25.34
CA PHE A 148 25.45 -17.05 26.38
C PHE A 148 25.18 -17.67 27.76
N ASN A 149 25.66 -17.05 28.84
CA ASN A 149 25.26 -17.40 30.18
C ASN A 149 23.74 -17.30 30.33
N GLY A 150 23.16 -17.99 31.31
CA GLY A 150 21.72 -17.96 31.54
C GLY A 150 21.19 -16.54 31.71
N ALA A 151 19.95 -16.32 31.29
CA ALA A 151 19.30 -15.03 31.35
C ALA A 151 19.18 -14.52 32.80
N VAL A 152 19.50 -13.27 33.02
CA VAL A 152 19.20 -12.54 34.26
C VAL A 152 18.04 -11.60 33.98
N ILE A 153 16.95 -11.71 34.77
CA ILE A 153 15.80 -10.80 34.67
C ILE A 153 15.80 -9.85 35.85
N GLU A 154 15.74 -8.57 35.55
CA GLU A 154 15.56 -7.49 36.52
C GLU A 154 14.25 -6.76 36.22
N LYS A 155 13.37 -6.62 37.23
CA LYS A 155 12.16 -5.79 37.12
C LYS A 155 12.48 -4.42 37.71
N LYS A 156 12.27 -3.38 36.90
CA LYS A 156 12.45 -1.99 37.31
C LYS A 156 11.20 -1.42 37.98
N SER A 157 11.35 -0.32 38.68
CA SER A 157 10.26 0.38 39.38
C SER A 157 9.18 0.92 38.44
N ASP A 158 9.52 1.21 37.16
CA ASP A 158 8.58 1.64 36.13
C ASP A 158 7.81 0.46 35.49
N GLY A 159 7.97 -0.77 35.98
CA GLY A 159 7.39 -1.97 35.45
C GLY A 159 8.13 -2.58 34.26
N SER A 160 9.20 -1.97 33.78
CA SER A 160 10.02 -2.54 32.69
C SER A 160 10.77 -3.78 33.18
N GLN A 161 10.90 -4.75 32.29
CA GLN A 161 11.68 -5.98 32.53
C GLN A 161 12.95 -5.92 31.67
N VAL A 162 14.10 -6.06 32.32
CA VAL A 162 15.41 -6.10 31.65
C VAL A 162 15.90 -7.54 31.64
N VAL A 163 16.10 -8.09 30.44
CA VAL A 163 16.65 -9.43 30.22
C VAL A 163 18.08 -9.28 29.73
N SER A 164 19.03 -9.82 30.49
CA SER A 164 20.47 -9.69 30.19
C SER A 164 21.09 -11.07 29.92
N PHE A 165 21.85 -11.15 28.83
CA PHE A 165 22.68 -12.31 28.46
C PHE A 165 24.11 -11.87 28.31
N ARG A 166 25.04 -12.58 28.97
CA ARG A 166 26.47 -12.30 28.94
C ARG A 166 27.25 -13.44 28.28
N ALA A 167 28.18 -13.11 27.42
CA ALA A 167 29.17 -14.06 26.89
C ALA A 167 30.58 -13.49 27.06
N ASP A 168 31.41 -14.21 27.77
CA ASP A 168 32.82 -13.89 27.93
C ASP A 168 33.59 -14.68 26.86
N ILE A 169 34.07 -13.96 25.84
CA ILE A 169 34.75 -14.55 24.65
C ILE A 169 36.22 -14.89 24.99
N ALA A 170 36.88 -13.96 25.66
CA ALA A 170 38.26 -14.08 26.15
C ALA A 170 38.49 -13.08 27.28
N PRO A 171 39.64 -13.13 28.02
CA PRO A 171 39.98 -12.11 28.98
C PRO A 171 39.95 -10.71 28.35
N GLY A 172 39.14 -9.82 28.94
CA GLY A 172 38.92 -8.46 28.44
C GLY A 172 38.05 -8.36 27.18
N GLN A 173 37.38 -9.42 26.79
CA GLN A 173 36.45 -9.46 25.65
C GLN A 173 35.09 -10.01 26.09
N THR A 174 34.12 -9.15 26.27
CA THR A 174 32.79 -9.51 26.76
C THR A 174 31.70 -8.93 25.87
N ILE A 175 30.66 -9.69 25.66
CA ILE A 175 29.42 -9.29 25.02
C ILE A 175 28.30 -9.34 26.06
N LEU A 176 27.53 -8.25 26.15
CA LEU A 176 26.31 -8.20 26.94
C LEU A 176 25.13 -7.76 26.08
N HIS A 177 24.15 -8.62 25.94
CA HIS A 177 22.85 -8.28 25.34
C HIS A 177 21.90 -7.88 26.47
N GLN A 178 21.28 -6.71 26.36
CA GLN A 178 20.22 -6.26 27.26
C GLN A 178 18.97 -5.92 26.46
N TYR A 179 17.90 -6.65 26.73
CA TYR A 179 16.58 -6.37 26.20
C TYR A 179 15.73 -5.68 27.27
N VAL A 180 15.12 -4.53 26.93
CA VAL A 180 14.20 -3.83 27.83
C VAL A 180 12.79 -3.93 27.27
N VAL A 181 11.94 -4.70 27.94
CA VAL A 181 10.52 -4.88 27.61
C VAL A 181 9.71 -3.97 28.52
N LYS A 182 9.16 -2.90 27.96
CA LYS A 182 8.37 -1.89 28.68
C LYS A 182 6.91 -2.30 28.81
N PRO A 183 6.19 -1.86 29.86
CA PRO A 183 4.74 -2.06 29.97
C PRO A 183 4.01 -1.52 28.73
N ASN A 184 3.00 -2.24 28.26
CA ASN A 184 2.11 -1.85 27.16
C ASN A 184 2.83 -1.35 25.89
N SER A 185 4.02 -1.88 25.59
CA SER A 185 4.84 -1.48 24.44
C SER A 185 5.12 -2.64 23.51
N TYR A 186 5.00 -2.36 22.21
CA TYR A 186 5.42 -3.24 21.12
C TYR A 186 6.89 -3.02 20.71
N LEU A 187 7.53 -1.98 21.23
CA LEU A 187 8.91 -1.63 20.94
C LEU A 187 9.80 -2.15 22.07
N VAL A 188 10.76 -2.99 21.72
CA VAL A 188 11.72 -3.61 22.62
C VAL A 188 13.09 -2.98 22.39
N ASP A 189 13.69 -2.39 23.43
CA ASP A 189 15.07 -1.92 23.33
C ASP A 189 16.00 -3.14 23.34
N TRP A 190 17.00 -3.14 22.46
CA TRP A 190 18.09 -4.12 22.41
C TRP A 190 19.42 -3.39 22.45
N ASN A 191 20.03 -3.34 23.60
CA ASN A 191 21.34 -2.73 23.81
C ASN A 191 22.42 -3.82 23.74
N VAL A 192 23.33 -3.68 22.79
CA VAL A 192 24.50 -4.56 22.63
C VAL A 192 25.71 -3.84 23.20
N GLN A 193 26.18 -4.28 24.36
CA GLN A 193 27.41 -3.75 24.96
C GLN A 193 28.57 -4.66 24.62
N LEU A 194 29.60 -4.09 24.02
CA LEU A 194 30.81 -4.76 23.58
C LEU A 194 32.00 -4.19 24.34
N ILE A 195 32.78 -5.05 25.00
CA ILE A 195 34.01 -4.72 25.74
C ILE A 195 35.18 -5.35 24.99
N GLY A 196 36.20 -4.57 24.63
CA GLY A 196 37.35 -5.03 23.85
C GLY A 196 37.05 -5.19 22.37
N ILE A 197 36.41 -4.18 21.74
CA ILE A 197 35.95 -4.25 20.35
C ILE A 197 37.06 -4.40 19.33
N ASP A 198 38.25 -3.90 19.59
CA ASP A 198 39.43 -4.02 18.74
C ASP A 198 39.80 -5.48 18.42
N LYS A 199 39.46 -6.40 19.31
CA LYS A 199 39.68 -7.85 19.17
C LYS A 199 38.38 -8.59 18.77
N LEU A 200 37.22 -8.11 19.26
CA LEU A 200 35.92 -8.70 18.98
C LEU A 200 35.45 -8.46 17.54
N LEU A 201 35.77 -7.32 16.95
CA LEU A 201 35.30 -6.91 15.64
C LEU A 201 36.45 -6.70 14.66
N SER A 202 36.30 -7.19 13.44
CA SER A 202 37.26 -6.91 12.37
C SER A 202 37.14 -5.45 11.94
N GLN A 203 38.22 -4.66 12.06
CA GLN A 203 38.26 -3.24 11.70
C GLN A 203 37.20 -2.37 12.41
N ASN A 204 36.77 -2.79 13.60
CA ASN A 204 35.72 -2.14 14.39
C ASN A 204 34.37 -2.05 13.63
N GLN A 205 34.13 -2.95 12.69
CA GLN A 205 32.90 -3.02 11.93
C GLN A 205 31.86 -3.91 12.64
N PHE A 206 30.76 -3.31 13.06
CA PHE A 206 29.60 -4.02 13.60
C PHE A 206 28.66 -4.39 12.47
N ASN A 207 28.64 -5.66 12.09
CA ASN A 207 27.88 -6.18 10.95
C ASN A 207 26.68 -6.98 11.44
N VAL A 208 25.51 -6.35 11.49
CA VAL A 208 24.24 -7.00 11.85
C VAL A 208 23.71 -7.82 10.67
N GLN A 209 23.41 -9.08 10.93
CA GLN A 209 22.67 -9.96 10.02
C GLN A 209 21.24 -10.09 10.54
N TRP A 210 20.28 -9.80 9.68
CA TRP A 210 18.86 -9.94 10.02
C TRP A 210 18.17 -10.79 8.98
N LYS A 211 17.66 -11.94 9.38
CA LYS A 211 16.85 -12.83 8.57
C LYS A 211 15.47 -12.92 9.20
N LEU A 212 14.44 -12.74 8.41
CA LEU A 212 13.05 -12.81 8.86
C LEU A 212 12.21 -13.56 7.83
N ARG A 213 11.40 -14.49 8.31
CA ARG A 213 10.42 -15.22 7.52
C ARG A 213 9.00 -14.76 7.90
N ALA A 214 8.46 -13.82 7.13
CA ALA A 214 7.10 -13.34 7.32
C ALA A 214 6.10 -14.40 6.80
N VAL A 215 5.29 -14.95 7.70
CA VAL A 215 4.24 -15.93 7.40
C VAL A 215 2.88 -15.26 7.33
N GLN A 216 1.93 -15.93 6.68
CA GLN A 216 0.56 -15.47 6.52
C GLN A 216 -0.16 -15.32 7.86
N HIS A 217 -0.81 -14.19 8.06
CA HIS A 217 -1.69 -13.91 9.18
C HIS A 217 -3.14 -13.68 8.76
N GLU A 218 -3.37 -13.30 7.50
CA GLU A 218 -4.69 -12.98 6.96
C GLU A 218 -5.27 -14.16 6.16
N LYS A 219 -6.58 -14.15 5.98
CA LYS A 219 -7.31 -15.23 5.30
C LYS A 219 -6.88 -15.43 3.84
N TYR A 220 -6.49 -14.35 3.16
CA TYR A 220 -6.18 -14.36 1.73
C TYR A 220 -4.72 -14.02 1.49
N THR A 221 -3.88 -15.04 1.34
CA THR A 221 -2.42 -14.94 1.19
C THR A 221 -2.01 -13.99 0.07
N LYS A 222 -2.64 -14.10 -1.10
CA LYS A 222 -2.37 -13.23 -2.26
C LYS A 222 -2.64 -11.76 -1.95
N TYR A 223 -3.73 -11.48 -1.24
CA TYR A 223 -4.09 -10.11 -0.87
C TYR A 223 -3.12 -9.55 0.17
N GLU A 224 -2.77 -10.33 1.20
CA GLU A 224 -1.77 -9.95 2.20
C GLU A 224 -0.41 -9.66 1.55
N ARG A 225 0.06 -10.50 0.60
CA ARG A 225 1.30 -10.27 -0.16
C ARG A 225 1.26 -8.95 -0.94
N GLN A 226 0.13 -8.61 -1.58
CA GLN A 226 -0.02 -7.37 -2.33
C GLN A 226 0.08 -6.13 -1.43
N GLN A 227 -0.34 -6.24 -0.17
CA GLN A 227 -0.28 -5.17 0.82
C GLN A 227 1.03 -5.14 1.61
N SER A 228 1.92 -6.12 1.39
CA SER A 228 3.20 -6.25 2.09
C SER A 228 4.32 -5.52 1.36
N GLN A 229 5.23 -4.91 2.13
CA GLN A 229 6.29 -4.03 1.63
C GLN A 229 7.55 -4.13 2.49
N ILE A 230 8.70 -3.83 1.91
CA ILE A 230 9.91 -3.45 2.64
C ILE A 230 9.94 -1.92 2.71
N ILE A 231 9.99 -1.38 3.91
CA ILE A 231 9.92 0.07 4.16
C ILE A 231 11.16 0.48 4.95
N TYR A 232 11.70 1.65 4.67
CA TYR A 232 12.95 2.09 5.31
C TYR A 232 13.03 3.61 5.42
N MET A 233 13.91 4.05 6.34
CA MET A 233 14.27 5.44 6.55
C MET A 233 15.77 5.60 6.31
N GLU A 234 16.13 6.03 5.10
CA GLU A 234 17.51 6.26 4.65
C GLU A 234 17.75 7.77 4.50
N ASP A 235 18.81 8.30 5.10
CA ASP A 235 19.20 9.73 5.04
C ASP A 235 18.08 10.70 5.49
N GLY A 236 17.24 10.26 6.44
CA GLY A 236 16.06 11.03 6.88
C GLY A 236 14.90 11.03 5.89
N GLY A 237 15.02 10.32 4.76
CA GLY A 237 13.97 10.13 3.76
C GLY A 237 13.27 8.78 3.92
N TYR A 238 11.94 8.82 3.95
CA TYR A 238 11.10 7.62 3.91
C TYR A 238 10.93 7.12 2.48
N ASP A 239 11.12 5.80 2.28
CA ASP A 239 10.83 5.15 1.00
C ASP A 239 10.39 3.69 1.22
N TYR A 240 9.91 3.03 0.16
CA TYR A 240 9.42 1.65 0.23
C TYR A 240 9.56 0.90 -1.09
N ASN A 241 9.72 -0.42 -0.98
CA ASN A 241 9.68 -1.36 -2.09
C ASN A 241 8.50 -2.33 -1.92
N THR A 242 7.73 -2.53 -2.99
CA THR A 242 6.71 -3.58 -3.01
C THR A 242 7.38 -4.93 -3.24
N LEU A 243 6.92 -5.99 -2.58
CA LEU A 243 7.51 -7.32 -2.71
C LEU A 243 7.52 -7.87 -4.14
N GLN A 244 6.65 -7.34 -5.01
CA GLN A 244 6.44 -7.84 -6.38
C GLN A 244 7.39 -7.22 -7.43
N ARG A 245 7.92 -6.02 -7.17
CA ARG A 245 8.71 -5.28 -8.18
C ARG A 245 10.19 -5.49 -8.03
N GLU A 246 10.68 -5.45 -6.82
CA GLU A 246 12.10 -5.54 -6.51
C GLU A 246 12.32 -6.66 -5.50
N THR A 247 13.49 -7.26 -5.51
CA THR A 247 13.88 -8.35 -4.60
C THR A 247 15.13 -8.02 -3.80
N GLN A 248 15.68 -6.81 -4.01
CA GLN A 248 16.86 -6.34 -3.27
C GLN A 248 16.92 -4.82 -3.21
N LYS A 249 17.58 -4.31 -2.17
CA LYS A 249 17.91 -2.90 -1.98
C LYS A 249 19.29 -2.78 -1.34
N LYS A 250 20.15 -1.96 -1.92
CA LYS A 250 21.40 -1.51 -1.33
C LYS A 250 21.19 -0.15 -0.66
N PHE A 251 21.66 0.01 0.55
CA PHE A 251 21.64 1.24 1.32
C PHE A 251 23.05 1.84 1.30
N GLU A 252 23.19 3.00 0.70
CA GLU A 252 24.50 3.68 0.56
C GLU A 252 24.64 4.90 1.48
N LYS A 253 23.56 5.23 2.20
CA LYS A 253 23.45 6.35 3.10
C LYS A 253 23.02 5.89 4.50
N PRO A 254 23.17 6.74 5.54
CA PRO A 254 22.79 6.38 6.90
C PRO A 254 21.35 5.90 7.01
N LEU A 255 21.18 4.68 7.54
CA LEU A 255 19.89 3.99 7.67
C LEU A 255 19.44 4.00 9.13
N GLN A 256 18.27 4.59 9.38
CA GLN A 256 17.74 4.73 10.74
C GLN A 256 16.89 3.52 11.15
N TRP A 257 16.02 3.05 10.26
CA TRP A 257 15.23 1.86 10.48
C TRP A 257 14.82 1.20 9.16
N VAL A 258 14.59 -0.10 9.25
CA VAL A 258 14.07 -0.92 8.15
C VAL A 258 12.96 -1.80 8.70
N SER A 259 11.88 -1.94 7.94
CA SER A 259 10.66 -2.68 8.29
C SER A 259 10.30 -3.73 7.24
N VAL A 260 10.01 -4.93 7.69
CA VAL A 260 9.25 -5.93 6.93
C VAL A 260 7.79 -5.75 7.33
N LYS A 261 7.04 -5.05 6.48
CA LYS A 261 5.64 -4.72 6.72
C LYS A 261 4.75 -5.71 5.99
N GLN A 262 3.89 -6.41 6.73
CA GLN A 262 2.74 -7.15 6.22
C GLN A 262 1.49 -6.26 6.21
N GLN A 263 0.34 -6.75 5.79
CA GLN A 263 -0.87 -5.92 5.70
C GLN A 263 -1.17 -5.18 7.02
N PHE A 264 -1.24 -5.90 8.14
CA PHE A 264 -1.64 -5.33 9.45
C PHE A 264 -0.56 -5.39 10.53
N PHE A 265 0.57 -6.01 10.27
CA PHE A 265 1.66 -6.18 11.23
C PHE A 265 2.99 -5.81 10.60
N ASN A 266 3.96 -5.47 11.43
CA ASN A 266 5.33 -5.28 10.97
C ASN A 266 6.35 -5.70 12.03
N THR A 267 7.52 -6.13 11.53
CA THR A 267 8.74 -6.24 12.32
C THR A 267 9.72 -5.19 11.80
N THR A 268 10.17 -4.29 12.68
CA THR A 268 11.04 -3.18 12.29
C THR A 268 12.29 -3.15 13.15
N LEU A 269 13.45 -3.22 12.52
CA LEU A 269 14.75 -3.02 13.16
C LEU A 269 15.12 -1.54 13.12
N VAL A 270 15.42 -0.96 14.28
CA VAL A 270 15.77 0.45 14.45
C VAL A 270 17.18 0.57 15.03
N ALA A 271 18.00 1.39 14.39
CA ALA A 271 19.31 1.79 14.90
C ALA A 271 19.25 3.23 15.41
N LYS A 272 19.33 3.43 16.74
CA LYS A 272 19.28 4.78 17.33
C LYS A 272 20.43 5.67 16.83
N ASN A 273 21.62 5.08 16.63
CA ASN A 273 22.80 5.77 16.11
C ASN A 273 22.96 5.64 14.58
N LYS A 274 21.92 5.09 13.90
CA LYS A 274 21.91 4.76 12.47
C LYS A 274 22.99 3.72 12.09
N PHE A 275 22.70 2.93 11.07
CA PHE A 275 23.71 2.16 10.35
C PHE A 275 24.34 3.05 9.29
N ASP A 276 25.62 2.81 8.95
CA ASP A 276 26.31 3.54 7.86
C ASP A 276 25.77 3.16 6.49
N GLY A 277 25.23 1.95 6.36
CA GLY A 277 24.63 1.41 5.16
C GLY A 277 24.40 -0.09 5.26
N GLY A 278 24.22 -0.74 4.12
CA GLY A 278 24.02 -2.17 4.07
C GLY A 278 23.26 -2.63 2.82
N GLN A 279 22.72 -3.82 2.90
CA GLN A 279 21.89 -4.37 1.84
C GLN A 279 20.80 -5.28 2.41
N MET A 280 19.70 -5.39 1.70
CA MET A 280 18.61 -6.28 2.02
C MET A 280 18.11 -6.97 0.77
N GLN A 281 17.80 -8.24 0.88
CA GLN A 281 17.20 -9.05 -0.18
C GLN A 281 15.93 -9.69 0.37
N TRP A 282 14.93 -9.90 -0.48
CA TRP A 282 13.70 -10.59 -0.10
C TRP A 282 13.16 -11.43 -1.24
N THR A 283 12.37 -12.43 -0.90
CA THR A 283 11.76 -13.31 -1.89
C THR A 283 10.41 -12.79 -2.33
N HIS A 284 10.15 -12.87 -3.64
CA HIS A 284 8.81 -12.73 -4.20
C HIS A 284 8.21 -14.11 -4.36
N ASN A 285 7.27 -14.47 -3.50
CA ASN A 285 6.57 -15.75 -3.60
C ASN A 285 5.25 -15.56 -4.36
N THR A 286 5.08 -16.31 -5.47
CA THR A 286 3.88 -16.29 -6.31
C THR A 286 2.97 -17.49 -6.07
N GLU A 287 3.45 -18.53 -5.37
CA GLU A 287 2.69 -19.75 -5.12
C GLU A 287 1.69 -19.56 -3.98
N ASP A 288 0.43 -19.81 -4.27
CA ASP A 288 -0.66 -19.73 -3.27
C ASP A 288 -0.70 -20.94 -2.32
N THR A 289 0.14 -21.97 -2.58
CA THR A 289 0.22 -23.22 -1.81
C THR A 289 1.00 -23.08 -0.51
N THR A 290 1.78 -22.01 -0.35
CA THR A 290 2.60 -21.77 0.84
C THR A 290 2.04 -20.62 1.67
N ASN A 291 2.14 -20.75 3.00
CA ASN A 291 1.80 -19.67 3.94
C ASN A 291 2.89 -18.58 4.03
N LEU A 292 3.89 -18.60 3.17
CA LEU A 292 5.00 -17.66 3.16
C LEU A 292 4.60 -16.36 2.44
N ILE A 293 4.67 -15.24 3.13
CA ILE A 293 4.51 -13.90 2.54
C ILE A 293 5.81 -13.47 1.88
N THR A 294 6.91 -13.46 2.65
CA THR A 294 8.26 -13.18 2.15
C THR A 294 9.30 -13.72 3.12
N GLN A 295 10.48 -14.00 2.60
CA GLN A 295 11.68 -14.22 3.39
C GLN A 295 12.66 -13.10 3.07
N ALA A 296 13.02 -12.33 4.07
CA ALA A 296 13.96 -11.23 3.98
C ALA A 296 15.30 -11.60 4.63
N SER A 297 16.40 -11.14 4.03
CA SER A 297 17.76 -11.28 4.57
C SER A 297 18.50 -9.99 4.37
N ALA A 298 19.00 -9.41 5.45
CA ALA A 298 19.69 -8.14 5.43
C ALA A 298 21.05 -8.22 6.13
N SER A 299 21.97 -7.37 5.69
CA SER A 299 23.25 -7.12 6.34
C SER A 299 23.45 -5.62 6.44
N PHE A 300 23.55 -5.11 7.67
CA PHE A 300 23.78 -3.69 7.96
C PHE A 300 25.09 -3.51 8.68
N ASN A 301 25.79 -2.42 8.41
CA ASN A 301 27.09 -2.14 8.99
C ASN A 301 27.09 -0.79 9.72
N ALA A 302 27.82 -0.74 10.83
CA ALA A 302 28.13 0.47 11.56
C ALA A 302 29.59 0.43 12.04
N LYS A 303 30.33 1.50 11.82
CA LYS A 303 31.71 1.63 12.33
C LYS A 303 31.66 2.15 13.76
N LEU A 304 32.25 1.38 14.67
CA LEU A 304 32.31 1.74 16.09
C LEU A 304 33.63 2.42 16.42
N THR A 305 33.61 3.29 17.43
CA THR A 305 34.80 4.01 17.95
C THR A 305 34.90 3.86 19.46
N GLY A 306 36.09 3.65 19.98
CA GLY A 306 36.34 3.37 21.41
C GLY A 306 36.64 1.89 21.64
N ASN A 307 36.97 1.50 22.87
CA ASN A 307 37.23 0.10 23.23
C ASN A 307 36.00 -0.59 23.83
N ASP A 308 35.22 0.14 24.59
CA ASP A 308 34.00 -0.32 25.24
C ASP A 308 32.82 0.49 24.69
N VAL A 309 31.93 -0.16 23.96
CA VAL A 309 30.89 0.53 23.21
C VAL A 309 29.53 -0.14 23.44
N THR A 310 28.49 0.67 23.58
CA THR A 310 27.09 0.21 23.57
C THR A 310 26.44 0.61 22.24
N VAL A 311 25.94 -0.37 21.51
CA VAL A 311 25.15 -0.16 20.29
C VAL A 311 23.67 -0.22 20.66
N PRO A 312 22.97 0.91 20.70
CA PRO A 312 21.55 0.94 21.06
C PRO A 312 20.69 0.65 19.84
N LEU A 313 20.11 -0.52 19.81
CA LEU A 313 19.14 -0.98 18.81
C LEU A 313 17.75 -1.08 19.44
N GLN A 314 16.72 -1.14 18.60
CA GLN A 314 15.37 -1.45 19.00
C GLN A 314 14.73 -2.35 17.96
N VAL A 315 13.81 -3.20 18.39
CA VAL A 315 12.97 -3.97 17.47
C VAL A 315 11.50 -3.74 17.82
N TYR A 316 10.74 -3.34 16.84
CA TYR A 316 9.29 -3.24 16.97
C TYR A 316 8.64 -4.53 16.43
N TYR A 317 7.79 -5.12 17.24
CA TYR A 317 6.98 -6.27 16.88
C TYR A 317 5.51 -5.91 17.15
N GLY A 318 4.76 -5.54 16.11
CA GLY A 318 3.42 -5.08 16.44
C GLY A 318 2.52 -4.73 15.26
N PRO A 319 1.34 -4.18 15.61
CA PRO A 319 0.31 -3.82 14.64
C PRO A 319 0.68 -2.56 13.87
N ASN A 320 0.19 -2.47 12.64
CA ASN A 320 0.21 -1.26 11.82
C ASN A 320 -0.91 -0.30 12.30
N ASP A 321 -0.82 0.14 13.56
CA ASP A 321 -1.73 1.14 14.13
C ASP A 321 -1.08 2.52 14.11
N TYR A 322 -1.79 3.51 13.54
CA TYR A 322 -1.26 4.87 13.35
C TYR A 322 -0.88 5.55 14.66
N LYS A 323 -1.70 5.41 15.71
CA LYS A 323 -1.44 6.04 17.00
C LYS A 323 -0.28 5.38 17.72
N ILE A 324 -0.20 4.05 17.66
CA ILE A 324 0.89 3.27 18.28
C ILE A 324 2.22 3.62 17.61
N LEU A 325 2.28 3.58 16.27
CA LEU A 325 3.50 3.88 15.54
C LEU A 325 3.95 5.34 15.69
N ARG A 326 3.02 6.28 15.67
CA ARG A 326 3.31 7.71 15.88
C ARG A 326 3.86 8.00 17.28
N ASN A 327 3.37 7.30 18.29
CA ASN A 327 3.76 7.47 19.68
C ASN A 327 4.89 6.52 20.11
N SER A 328 5.46 5.75 19.20
CA SER A 328 6.56 4.80 19.48
C SER A 328 7.87 5.46 19.93
N GLY A 329 8.05 6.75 19.66
CA GLY A 329 9.31 7.47 19.86
C GLY A 329 10.33 7.27 18.74
N VAL A 330 10.02 6.46 17.73
CA VAL A 330 10.84 6.28 16.52
C VAL A 330 10.38 7.29 15.46
N PRO A 331 11.28 8.16 14.95
CA PRO A 331 10.91 9.17 13.97
C PRO A 331 10.26 8.59 12.73
N ASP A 332 9.14 9.20 12.30
CA ASP A 332 8.43 8.89 11.06
C ASP A 332 7.94 7.43 10.92
N MET A 333 7.86 6.67 12.00
CA MET A 333 7.41 5.28 11.97
C MET A 333 5.94 5.14 11.59
N ASP A 334 5.12 6.19 11.81
CA ASP A 334 3.73 6.24 11.33
C ASP A 334 3.61 6.23 9.80
N LYS A 335 4.70 6.53 9.07
CA LYS A 335 4.74 6.45 7.60
C LYS A 335 4.71 5.01 7.08
N ILE A 336 4.95 4.00 7.92
CA ILE A 336 4.74 2.59 7.61
C ILE A 336 3.30 2.34 7.15
N ILE A 337 2.34 3.10 7.69
CA ILE A 337 0.94 3.00 7.28
C ILE A 337 0.71 3.78 5.98
N ASN A 338 0.16 3.08 5.00
CA ASN A 338 -0.19 3.67 3.73
C ASN A 338 -1.46 4.54 3.86
N LEU A 339 -1.29 5.80 4.23
CA LEU A 339 -2.36 6.81 4.18
C LEU A 339 -2.36 7.63 2.87
N GLY A 340 -1.59 7.20 1.89
CA GLY A 340 -1.32 7.84 0.62
C GLY A 340 0.16 7.72 0.31
N GLN A 341 0.52 6.92 -0.70
CA GLN A 341 1.90 6.64 -1.11
C GLN A 341 2.05 6.75 -2.63
N GLY A 342 3.27 6.97 -3.12
CA GLY A 342 3.59 7.02 -4.54
C GLY A 342 2.73 8.05 -5.28
N MET A 343 2.05 7.62 -6.34
CA MET A 343 1.27 8.50 -7.22
C MET A 343 0.10 9.21 -6.50
N TYR A 344 -0.45 8.64 -5.43
CA TYR A 344 -1.54 9.23 -4.64
C TYR A 344 -1.08 9.73 -3.26
N ALA A 345 0.20 10.05 -3.08
CA ALA A 345 0.74 10.64 -1.85
C ALA A 345 0.03 11.95 -1.45
N PHE A 346 -0.53 12.68 -2.43
CA PHE A 346 -1.27 13.92 -2.21
C PHE A 346 -2.53 13.76 -1.36
N VAL A 347 -3.05 12.53 -1.19
CA VAL A 347 -4.23 12.27 -0.32
C VAL A 347 -3.85 12.04 1.14
N ARG A 348 -2.57 11.89 1.49
CA ARG A 348 -2.12 11.68 2.86
C ARG A 348 -2.61 12.76 3.83
N PRO A 349 -2.50 14.07 3.50
CA PRO A 349 -3.08 15.12 4.35
C PRO A 349 -4.59 15.01 4.52
N ILE A 350 -5.33 14.61 3.47
CA ILE A 350 -6.79 14.43 3.55
C ILE A 350 -7.11 13.34 4.58
N ASN A 351 -6.38 12.21 4.55
CA ASN A 351 -6.56 11.15 5.52
C ASN A 351 -6.18 11.59 6.93
N GLN A 352 -5.03 12.23 7.12
CA GLN A 352 -4.53 12.60 8.45
C GLN A 352 -5.37 13.67 9.14
N PHE A 353 -5.82 14.69 8.39
CA PHE A 353 -6.46 15.87 8.98
C PHE A 353 -7.98 15.91 8.84
N ILE A 354 -8.57 15.11 7.95
CA ILE A 354 -10.01 15.11 7.71
C ILE A 354 -10.61 13.73 7.99
N ILE A 355 -10.25 12.70 7.24
CA ILE A 355 -10.97 11.42 7.25
C ILE A 355 -10.74 10.66 8.56
N MET A 356 -9.49 10.48 9.00
CA MET A 356 -9.20 9.79 10.25
C MET A 356 -9.77 10.48 11.49
N PRO A 357 -9.66 11.81 11.67
CA PRO A 357 -10.31 12.48 12.79
C PRO A 357 -11.83 12.29 12.81
N VAL A 358 -12.50 12.42 11.67
CA VAL A 358 -13.95 12.22 11.57
C VAL A 358 -14.34 10.76 11.81
N PHE A 359 -13.59 9.82 11.25
CA PHE A 359 -13.77 8.39 11.50
C PHE A 359 -13.62 8.04 12.98
N ASN A 360 -12.56 8.52 13.64
CA ASN A 360 -12.32 8.30 15.07
C ASN A 360 -13.37 8.99 15.95
N PHE A 361 -13.85 10.18 15.55
CA PHE A 361 -14.94 10.86 16.23
C PHE A 361 -16.21 9.99 16.25
N PHE A 362 -16.66 9.50 15.10
CA PHE A 362 -17.83 8.61 15.07
C PHE A 362 -17.58 7.28 15.82
N LYS A 363 -16.37 6.73 15.72
CA LYS A 363 -16.02 5.49 16.45
C LYS A 363 -16.06 5.66 17.96
N SER A 364 -15.86 6.86 18.50
CA SER A 364 -15.85 7.09 19.96
C SER A 364 -17.19 6.80 20.63
N PHE A 365 -18.30 6.83 19.89
CA PHE A 365 -19.65 6.59 20.40
C PHE A 365 -20.47 5.55 19.62
N ILE A 366 -19.94 5.02 18.51
CA ILE A 366 -20.60 3.96 17.73
C ILE A 366 -19.71 2.73 17.69
N SER A 367 -20.22 1.59 18.12
CA SER A 367 -19.48 0.32 18.15
C SER A 367 -19.35 -0.31 16.76
N SER A 368 -20.36 -0.17 15.88
CA SER A 368 -20.36 -0.77 14.55
C SER A 368 -19.56 0.04 13.53
N TYR A 369 -18.49 -0.52 13.00
CA TYR A 369 -17.67 0.13 11.96
C TYR A 369 -18.43 0.36 10.65
N GLY A 370 -19.37 -0.51 10.29
CA GLY A 370 -20.21 -0.29 9.11
C GLY A 370 -21.09 0.97 9.23
N LEU A 371 -21.62 1.25 10.43
CA LEU A 371 -22.35 2.49 10.70
C LEU A 371 -21.40 3.70 10.75
N VAL A 372 -20.21 3.55 11.30
CA VAL A 372 -19.17 4.61 11.27
C VAL A 372 -18.85 5.01 9.84
N ILE A 373 -18.66 4.03 8.94
CA ILE A 373 -18.40 4.26 7.51
C ILE A 373 -19.60 4.96 6.84
N MET A 374 -20.82 4.57 7.19
CA MET A 374 -22.04 5.23 6.69
C MET A 374 -22.09 6.71 7.10
N LEU A 375 -21.84 7.03 8.37
CA LEU A 375 -21.82 8.41 8.85
C LEU A 375 -20.67 9.23 8.27
N LEU A 376 -19.50 8.63 8.15
CA LEU A 376 -18.37 9.23 7.43
C LEU A 376 -18.75 9.56 5.97
N THR A 377 -19.49 8.66 5.31
CA THR A 377 -19.99 8.89 3.96
C THR A 377 -20.96 10.07 3.88
N ILE A 378 -21.92 10.14 4.82
CA ILE A 378 -22.85 11.26 4.93
C ILE A 378 -22.08 12.56 5.13
N PHE A 379 -21.12 12.59 6.05
CA PHE A 379 -20.27 13.76 6.28
C PHE A 379 -19.54 14.22 5.01
N ILE A 380 -18.85 13.30 4.32
CA ILE A 380 -18.13 13.60 3.07
C ILE A 380 -19.11 14.17 2.02
N ARG A 381 -20.30 13.58 1.89
CA ARG A 381 -21.31 14.03 0.93
C ARG A 381 -21.88 15.41 1.29
N LEU A 382 -22.08 15.71 2.56
CA LEU A 382 -22.49 17.04 3.01
C LEU A 382 -21.41 18.10 2.70
N VAL A 383 -20.16 17.82 3.01
CA VAL A 383 -19.04 18.74 2.72
C VAL A 383 -18.87 18.98 1.22
N THR A 384 -19.11 17.97 0.40
CA THR A 384 -18.97 18.09 -1.06
C THR A 384 -20.23 18.58 -1.76
N SER A 385 -21.38 18.65 -1.08
CA SER A 385 -22.68 19.00 -1.66
C SER A 385 -22.74 20.37 -2.37
N PRO A 386 -22.03 21.44 -1.95
CA PRO A 386 -22.03 22.70 -2.69
C PRO A 386 -21.41 22.58 -4.09
N LEU A 387 -20.36 21.76 -4.22
CA LEU A 387 -19.73 21.48 -5.54
C LEU A 387 -20.63 20.62 -6.40
N VAL A 388 -21.32 19.64 -5.80
CA VAL A 388 -22.29 18.78 -6.47
C VAL A 388 -23.48 19.61 -6.96
N TYR A 389 -23.99 20.57 -6.18
CA TYR A 389 -25.06 21.50 -6.60
C TYR A 389 -24.66 22.30 -7.85
N THR A 390 -23.44 22.88 -7.87
CA THR A 390 -22.99 23.66 -9.03
C THR A 390 -22.91 22.81 -10.30
N SER A 391 -22.58 21.54 -10.16
CA SER A 391 -22.55 20.58 -11.26
C SER A 391 -23.96 20.26 -11.78
N TYR A 392 -24.91 19.97 -10.91
CA TYR A 392 -26.30 19.71 -11.32
C TYR A 392 -26.95 20.94 -11.94
N LEU A 393 -26.66 22.14 -11.44
CA LEU A 393 -27.09 23.39 -12.05
C LEU A 393 -26.54 23.54 -13.48
N SER A 394 -25.26 23.18 -13.70
CA SER A 394 -24.66 23.17 -15.05
C SER A 394 -25.34 22.16 -15.96
N GLY A 395 -25.65 20.96 -15.46
CA GLY A 395 -26.41 19.95 -16.19
C GLY A 395 -27.83 20.40 -16.55
N ALA A 396 -28.53 21.05 -15.61
CA ALA A 396 -29.87 21.61 -15.86
C ALA A 396 -29.85 22.70 -16.94
N LYS A 397 -28.82 23.58 -16.93
CA LYS A 397 -28.62 24.58 -17.99
C LYS A 397 -28.38 23.93 -19.35
N MET A 398 -27.56 22.87 -19.41
CA MET A 398 -27.35 22.12 -20.65
C MET A 398 -28.62 21.44 -21.15
N LYS A 399 -29.44 20.90 -20.25
CA LYS A 399 -30.74 20.30 -20.60
C LYS A 399 -31.71 21.35 -21.18
N ALA A 400 -31.74 22.55 -20.61
CA ALA A 400 -32.57 23.65 -21.10
C ALA A 400 -32.22 24.09 -22.54
N LEU A 401 -30.96 23.89 -22.95
CA LEU A 401 -30.45 24.21 -24.29
C LEU A 401 -30.70 23.11 -25.34
N ARG A 402 -31.27 21.96 -24.95
CA ARG A 402 -31.52 20.85 -25.91
C ARG A 402 -32.25 21.29 -27.18
N PRO A 403 -33.38 22.06 -27.15
CA PRO A 403 -34.06 22.45 -28.35
C PRO A 403 -33.18 23.24 -29.34
N GLU A 404 -32.30 24.12 -28.79
CA GLU A 404 -31.38 24.90 -29.63
C GLU A 404 -30.23 24.03 -30.20
N LEU A 405 -29.74 23.08 -29.42
CA LEU A 405 -28.75 22.12 -29.89
C LEU A 405 -29.29 21.22 -31.00
N ASP A 406 -30.57 20.82 -30.94
CA ASP A 406 -31.22 20.03 -31.98
C ASP A 406 -31.36 20.82 -33.30
N ILE A 407 -31.70 22.12 -33.22
CA ILE A 407 -31.70 23.04 -34.39
C ILE A 407 -30.27 23.17 -34.95
N LEU A 408 -29.29 23.38 -34.08
CA LEU A 408 -27.90 23.53 -34.47
C LEU A 408 -27.36 22.26 -35.18
N LYS A 409 -27.73 21.08 -34.68
CA LYS A 409 -27.35 19.78 -35.25
C LYS A 409 -27.93 19.57 -36.62
N LYS A 410 -29.17 20.01 -36.86
CA LYS A 410 -29.79 19.98 -38.19
C LYS A 410 -29.11 20.95 -39.15
N LYS A 411 -28.69 22.12 -38.68
CA LYS A 411 -28.04 23.17 -39.50
C LYS A 411 -26.60 22.80 -39.88
N PHE A 412 -25.89 22.11 -39.01
CA PHE A 412 -24.49 21.71 -39.19
C PHE A 412 -24.37 20.18 -39.09
N PRO A 413 -24.59 19.42 -40.18
CA PRO A 413 -24.50 17.95 -40.18
C PRO A 413 -23.09 17.43 -39.92
N ASP A 414 -22.05 18.22 -40.25
CA ASP A 414 -20.66 17.87 -39.97
C ASP A 414 -20.38 17.95 -38.48
N GLN A 415 -19.83 16.86 -37.94
CA GLN A 415 -19.60 16.69 -36.50
C GLN A 415 -18.59 17.71 -35.95
N GLN A 416 -17.60 18.09 -36.74
CA GLN A 416 -16.57 19.05 -36.31
C GLN A 416 -17.15 20.47 -36.26
N GLN A 417 -17.91 20.85 -37.28
CA GLN A 417 -18.61 22.17 -37.34
C GLN A 417 -19.67 22.26 -36.24
N PHE A 418 -20.46 21.21 -36.04
CA PHE A 418 -21.43 21.14 -34.95
C PHE A 418 -20.76 21.33 -33.59
N GLY A 419 -19.62 20.64 -33.32
CA GLY A 419 -18.86 20.78 -32.08
C GLY A 419 -18.38 22.21 -31.82
N MET A 420 -17.89 22.90 -32.85
CA MET A 420 -17.45 24.30 -32.76
C MET A 420 -18.62 25.24 -32.45
N GLU A 421 -19.72 25.11 -33.16
CA GLU A 421 -20.91 25.96 -32.94
C GLU A 421 -21.62 25.66 -31.62
N GLN A 422 -21.62 24.39 -31.18
CA GLN A 422 -22.06 24.00 -29.83
C GLN A 422 -21.24 24.67 -28.73
N MET A 423 -19.91 24.66 -28.84
CA MET A 423 -19.04 25.32 -27.88
C MET A 423 -19.22 26.85 -27.89
N LYS A 424 -19.50 27.42 -29.05
CA LYS A 424 -19.84 28.84 -29.20
C LYS A 424 -21.15 29.18 -28.52
N LEU A 425 -22.21 28.38 -28.72
CA LEU A 425 -23.49 28.51 -28.02
C LEU A 425 -23.30 28.43 -26.50
N PHE A 426 -22.58 27.43 -25.98
CA PHE A 426 -22.33 27.30 -24.54
C PHE A 426 -21.63 28.53 -23.96
N ARG A 427 -20.65 29.07 -24.66
CA ARG A 427 -20.01 30.35 -24.27
C ARG A 427 -20.99 31.51 -24.29
N GLU A 428 -21.85 31.53 -25.33
CA GLU A 428 -22.84 32.59 -25.51
C GLU A 428 -23.82 32.71 -24.35
N VAL A 429 -24.25 31.60 -23.83
CA VAL A 429 -25.22 31.55 -22.73
C VAL A 429 -24.55 31.45 -21.36
N GLY A 430 -23.21 31.40 -21.29
CA GLY A 430 -22.46 31.30 -20.03
C GLY A 430 -22.60 29.93 -19.35
N VAL A 431 -22.70 28.85 -20.14
CA VAL A 431 -22.75 27.48 -19.65
C VAL A 431 -21.36 26.82 -19.75
N ASN A 432 -20.87 26.28 -18.65
CA ASN A 432 -19.62 25.52 -18.65
C ASN A 432 -19.90 24.03 -18.91
N PRO A 433 -19.51 23.46 -20.07
CA PRO A 433 -19.76 22.06 -20.37
C PRO A 433 -18.98 21.10 -19.43
N LEU A 434 -17.86 21.56 -18.84
CA LEU A 434 -17.08 20.80 -17.88
C LEU A 434 -17.67 20.82 -16.48
N GLY A 435 -18.69 21.65 -16.22
CA GLY A 435 -19.36 21.73 -14.92
C GLY A 435 -19.96 20.40 -14.48
N GLY A 436 -20.47 19.60 -15.41
CA GLY A 436 -21.06 18.29 -15.14
C GLY A 436 -20.06 17.22 -14.68
N CYS A 437 -18.76 17.34 -14.98
CA CYS A 437 -17.77 16.34 -14.59
C CYS A 437 -17.04 16.67 -13.27
N ILE A 438 -17.30 17.84 -12.65
CA ILE A 438 -16.66 18.25 -11.37
C ILE A 438 -16.82 17.20 -10.26
N PRO A 439 -18.02 16.59 -10.03
CA PRO A 439 -18.17 15.55 -9.01
C PRO A 439 -17.30 14.33 -9.26
N ALA A 440 -17.14 13.92 -10.52
CA ALA A 440 -16.30 12.79 -10.89
C ALA A 440 -14.81 13.08 -10.61
N LEU A 441 -14.34 14.28 -10.93
CA LEU A 441 -12.96 14.71 -10.64
C LEU A 441 -12.70 14.80 -9.13
N LEU A 442 -13.67 15.29 -8.35
CA LEU A 442 -13.57 15.35 -6.89
C LEU A 442 -13.58 13.96 -6.26
N GLN A 443 -14.26 13.00 -6.89
CA GLN A 443 -14.35 11.63 -6.40
C GLN A 443 -13.00 10.91 -6.43
N ILE A 444 -12.08 11.27 -7.33
CA ILE A 444 -10.77 10.61 -7.47
C ILE A 444 -9.91 10.78 -6.20
N PRO A 445 -9.67 11.99 -5.67
CA PRO A 445 -8.97 12.14 -4.38
C PRO A 445 -9.64 11.41 -3.23
N ILE A 446 -10.97 11.46 -3.14
CA ILE A 446 -11.73 10.77 -2.08
C ILE A 446 -11.57 9.26 -2.21
N PHE A 447 -11.63 8.72 -3.44
CA PHE A 447 -11.39 7.29 -3.68
C PHE A 447 -10.03 6.85 -3.16
N PHE A 448 -8.95 7.51 -3.59
CA PHE A 448 -7.60 7.13 -3.17
C PHE A 448 -7.37 7.32 -1.68
N ALA A 449 -7.98 8.34 -1.06
CA ALA A 449 -7.90 8.54 0.37
C ALA A 449 -8.55 7.38 1.15
N LEU A 450 -9.79 7.02 0.81
CA LEU A 450 -10.50 5.92 1.47
C LEU A 450 -9.90 4.55 1.13
N TYR A 451 -9.47 4.36 -0.12
CA TYR A 451 -8.76 3.15 -0.53
C TYR A 451 -7.52 2.91 0.34
N SER A 452 -6.66 3.91 0.49
CA SER A 452 -5.45 3.76 1.29
C SER A 452 -5.77 3.58 2.78
N LEU A 453 -6.74 4.32 3.33
CA LEU A 453 -7.14 4.19 4.72
C LEU A 453 -7.73 2.82 5.04
N PHE A 454 -8.72 2.34 4.26
CA PHE A 454 -9.42 1.09 4.57
C PHE A 454 -8.56 -0.15 4.32
N ASN A 455 -7.66 -0.11 3.34
CA ASN A 455 -6.68 -1.20 3.14
C ASN A 455 -5.64 -1.30 4.28
N SER A 456 -5.35 -0.20 4.97
CA SER A 456 -4.29 -0.13 5.97
C SER A 456 -4.82 -0.09 7.40
N SER A 457 -6.12 0.05 7.60
CA SER A 457 -6.71 0.21 8.94
C SER A 457 -6.88 -1.14 9.63
N ILE A 458 -6.01 -1.44 10.58
CA ILE A 458 -6.12 -2.63 11.43
C ILE A 458 -7.42 -2.63 12.26
N ALA A 459 -8.01 -1.46 12.50
CA ALA A 459 -9.27 -1.33 13.23
C ALA A 459 -10.48 -1.96 12.51
N LEU A 460 -10.37 -2.21 11.20
CA LEU A 460 -11.41 -2.87 10.40
C LEU A 460 -11.23 -4.39 10.32
N ARG A 461 -10.06 -4.90 10.78
CA ARG A 461 -9.69 -6.30 10.69
C ARG A 461 -10.58 -7.16 11.58
N GLY A 462 -11.27 -8.14 10.98
CA GLY A 462 -12.18 -9.05 11.66
C GLY A 462 -13.52 -8.40 12.07
N GLU A 463 -13.76 -7.14 11.74
CA GLU A 463 -15.01 -6.46 12.04
C GLU A 463 -16.11 -6.85 11.05
N ASN A 464 -17.21 -7.35 11.55
CA ASN A 464 -18.34 -7.79 10.72
C ASN A 464 -19.34 -6.64 10.48
N PHE A 465 -20.01 -6.68 9.34
CA PHE A 465 -21.14 -5.81 9.06
C PHE A 465 -22.05 -6.42 8.00
N LEU A 466 -23.34 -6.49 8.30
CA LEU A 466 -24.34 -7.17 7.47
C LEU A 466 -23.90 -8.62 7.15
N TRP A 467 -23.66 -8.93 5.89
CA TRP A 467 -23.17 -10.24 5.42
C TRP A 467 -21.64 -10.35 5.35
N ALA A 468 -20.91 -9.23 5.37
CA ALA A 468 -19.46 -9.25 5.39
C ALA A 468 -18.93 -9.65 6.77
N LYS A 469 -18.08 -10.67 6.82
CA LYS A 469 -17.46 -11.17 8.06
C LYS A 469 -16.25 -10.35 8.47
N ASP A 470 -15.67 -9.61 7.53
CA ASP A 470 -14.47 -8.80 7.73
C ASP A 470 -14.50 -7.60 6.77
N LEU A 471 -14.55 -6.39 7.32
CA LEU A 471 -14.59 -5.15 6.55
C LEU A 471 -13.25 -4.78 5.92
N SER A 472 -12.14 -5.35 6.39
CA SER A 472 -10.79 -5.06 5.90
C SER A 472 -10.42 -5.81 4.61
N THR A 473 -11.21 -6.80 4.23
CA THR A 473 -11.05 -7.58 3.00
C THR A 473 -12.35 -7.62 2.20
N PHE A 474 -12.36 -8.23 1.02
CA PHE A 474 -13.56 -8.37 0.21
C PHE A 474 -14.54 -9.39 0.83
N ASP A 475 -15.84 -9.12 0.71
CA ASP A 475 -16.88 -10.06 1.09
C ASP A 475 -17.05 -11.15 0.02
N VAL A 476 -17.36 -12.37 0.44
CA VAL A 476 -17.55 -13.52 -0.46
C VAL A 476 -18.90 -14.16 -0.19
N ILE A 477 -19.85 -14.01 -1.13
CA ILE A 477 -21.14 -14.70 -1.07
C ILE A 477 -21.14 -16.01 -1.86
N ALA A 478 -20.32 -16.10 -2.90
CA ALA A 478 -20.15 -17.30 -3.71
C ALA A 478 -18.70 -17.39 -4.24
N ARG A 479 -18.22 -18.63 -4.40
CA ARG A 479 -16.94 -18.90 -5.06
C ARG A 479 -17.19 -19.50 -6.43
N LEU A 480 -16.39 -19.07 -7.40
CA LEU A 480 -16.35 -19.63 -8.74
C LEU A 480 -15.36 -20.81 -8.77
N PRO A 481 -15.64 -21.86 -9.56
CA PRO A 481 -14.72 -22.98 -9.71
C PRO A 481 -13.47 -22.66 -10.57
N PHE A 482 -13.39 -21.46 -11.09
CA PHE A 482 -12.28 -20.93 -11.90
C PHE A 482 -12.04 -19.46 -11.57
N SER A 483 -10.82 -18.99 -11.80
CA SER A 483 -10.46 -17.57 -11.61
C SER A 483 -10.60 -16.80 -12.94
N ILE A 484 -11.36 -15.71 -12.91
CA ILE A 484 -11.52 -14.81 -14.05
C ILE A 484 -10.44 -13.73 -13.95
N PRO A 485 -9.64 -13.49 -15.02
CA PRO A 485 -8.63 -12.42 -15.01
C PRO A 485 -9.23 -11.06 -14.60
N ALA A 486 -8.58 -10.37 -13.69
CA ALA A 486 -9.00 -9.09 -13.10
C ALA A 486 -10.26 -9.11 -12.22
N PHE A 487 -11.06 -10.18 -12.24
CA PHE A 487 -12.25 -10.34 -11.39
C PHE A 487 -11.96 -11.23 -10.17
N GLY A 488 -11.19 -12.30 -10.35
CA GLY A 488 -10.89 -13.27 -9.30
C GLY A 488 -11.78 -14.52 -9.36
N ASP A 489 -11.84 -15.25 -8.25
CA ASP A 489 -12.55 -16.53 -8.06
C ASP A 489 -13.78 -16.41 -7.15
N HIS A 490 -14.24 -15.19 -6.86
CA HIS A 490 -15.31 -14.95 -5.90
C HIS A 490 -16.26 -13.84 -6.38
N ILE A 491 -17.43 -13.81 -5.76
CA ILE A 491 -18.45 -12.78 -5.98
C ILE A 491 -18.67 -12.02 -4.67
N SER A 492 -18.48 -10.70 -4.70
CA SER A 492 -18.75 -9.79 -3.60
C SER A 492 -20.13 -9.14 -3.77
N LEU A 493 -20.99 -9.25 -2.75
CA LEU A 493 -22.32 -8.64 -2.77
C LEU A 493 -22.24 -7.13 -2.59
N PHE A 494 -21.32 -6.60 -1.76
CA PHE A 494 -21.12 -5.17 -1.66
C PHE A 494 -20.63 -4.56 -2.98
N THR A 495 -19.82 -5.29 -3.74
CA THR A 495 -19.44 -4.88 -5.10
C THR A 495 -20.65 -4.82 -6.01
N ILE A 496 -21.51 -5.84 -6.00
CA ILE A 496 -22.73 -5.85 -6.81
C ILE A 496 -23.62 -4.64 -6.44
N THR A 497 -23.83 -4.37 -5.16
CA THR A 497 -24.66 -3.24 -4.72
C THR A 497 -24.04 -1.89 -5.11
N ALA A 498 -22.71 -1.73 -4.99
CA ALA A 498 -22.01 -0.52 -5.40
C ALA A 498 -22.10 -0.29 -6.91
N VAL A 499 -21.97 -1.34 -7.72
CA VAL A 499 -22.08 -1.28 -9.19
C VAL A 499 -23.52 -1.03 -9.62
N ALA A 500 -24.50 -1.72 -9.04
CA ALA A 500 -25.92 -1.51 -9.32
C ALA A 500 -26.36 -0.07 -9.03
N THR A 501 -25.96 0.48 -7.88
CA THR A 501 -26.25 1.88 -7.53
C THR A 501 -25.51 2.87 -8.44
N SER A 502 -24.27 2.57 -8.87
CA SER A 502 -23.54 3.36 -9.87
C SER A 502 -24.24 3.34 -11.22
N PHE A 503 -24.80 2.20 -11.62
CA PHE A 503 -25.57 2.06 -12.85
C PHE A 503 -26.86 2.88 -12.81
N LEU A 504 -27.57 2.89 -11.68
CA LEU A 504 -28.76 3.74 -11.49
C LEU A 504 -28.41 5.23 -11.62
N ILE A 505 -27.29 5.69 -11.04
CA ILE A 505 -26.80 7.07 -11.21
C ILE A 505 -26.52 7.35 -12.70
N SER A 506 -25.89 6.41 -13.40
CA SER A 506 -25.56 6.56 -14.81
C SER A 506 -26.80 6.72 -15.68
N ILE A 507 -27.83 5.88 -15.47
CA ILE A 507 -29.11 5.99 -16.16
C ILE A 507 -29.80 7.33 -15.86
N TYR A 508 -29.81 7.74 -14.60
CA TYR A 508 -30.43 8.99 -14.20
C TYR A 508 -29.73 10.20 -14.86
N ASN A 509 -28.39 10.20 -14.90
CA ASN A 509 -27.60 11.26 -15.51
C ASN A 509 -27.72 11.32 -17.03
N MET A 510 -27.97 10.20 -17.72
CA MET A 510 -28.21 10.19 -19.17
C MET A 510 -29.40 11.05 -19.56
N ASN A 511 -30.45 11.08 -18.74
CA ASN A 511 -31.61 11.92 -18.96
C ASN A 511 -31.28 13.44 -18.85
N MET A 512 -30.12 13.79 -18.28
CA MET A 512 -29.68 15.16 -18.05
C MET A 512 -28.67 15.67 -19.08
N THR A 513 -27.97 14.76 -19.78
CA THR A 513 -27.00 15.16 -20.81
C THR A 513 -27.69 15.31 -22.17
N PRO A 514 -27.33 16.34 -22.96
CA PRO A 514 -27.77 16.42 -24.36
C PRO A 514 -27.31 15.20 -25.15
N ASP A 515 -28.03 14.86 -26.21
CA ASP A 515 -27.62 13.80 -27.14
C ASP A 515 -26.20 14.02 -27.61
N GLN A 516 -25.33 13.12 -27.20
CA GLN A 516 -23.94 13.16 -27.61
C GLN A 516 -23.82 12.56 -29.02
N SER A 517 -23.32 13.36 -29.95
CA SER A 517 -23.08 12.92 -31.32
C SER A 517 -21.98 11.85 -31.42
N ASN A 518 -21.12 11.72 -30.39
CA ASN A 518 -20.10 10.68 -30.32
C ASN A 518 -20.67 9.41 -29.68
N PRO A 519 -20.79 8.27 -30.41
CA PRO A 519 -21.31 7.01 -29.90
C PRO A 519 -20.54 6.49 -28.68
N ALA A 520 -19.22 6.73 -28.61
CA ALA A 520 -18.40 6.32 -27.49
C ALA A 520 -18.86 6.96 -26.19
N LEU A 521 -19.11 8.25 -26.20
CA LEU A 521 -19.60 8.99 -25.03
C LEU A 521 -21.03 8.63 -24.66
N LYS A 522 -21.85 8.24 -25.64
CA LYS A 522 -23.23 7.79 -25.43
C LYS A 522 -23.29 6.47 -24.67
N TYR A 523 -22.40 5.50 -24.96
CA TYR A 523 -22.38 4.18 -24.31
C TYR A 523 -21.52 4.12 -23.06
N MET A 524 -20.64 5.09 -22.82
CA MET A 524 -19.73 5.14 -21.67
C MET A 524 -20.45 4.99 -20.30
N PRO A 525 -21.62 5.62 -20.06
CA PRO A 525 -22.37 5.45 -18.82
C PRO A 525 -22.82 4.01 -18.53
N TYR A 526 -22.96 3.17 -19.55
CA TYR A 526 -23.30 1.76 -19.37
C TYR A 526 -22.05 0.90 -19.15
N ILE A 527 -20.97 1.21 -19.86
CA ILE A 527 -19.72 0.43 -19.82
C ILE A 527 -18.98 0.67 -18.50
N PHE A 528 -18.95 1.91 -18.02
CA PHE A 528 -18.17 2.30 -16.85
C PHE A 528 -18.54 1.54 -15.57
N PRO A 529 -19.82 1.40 -15.16
CA PRO A 529 -20.21 0.59 -14.02
C PRO A 529 -19.82 -0.88 -14.17
N PHE A 530 -19.87 -1.41 -15.40
CA PHE A 530 -19.45 -2.78 -15.67
C PHE A 530 -17.93 -2.96 -15.48
N VAL A 531 -17.11 -2.00 -15.89
CA VAL A 531 -15.65 -2.00 -15.61
C VAL A 531 -15.39 -1.93 -14.11
N LEU A 532 -16.18 -1.13 -13.37
CA LEU A 532 -16.06 -1.05 -11.92
C LEU A 532 -16.32 -2.39 -11.22
N LEU A 533 -17.16 -3.28 -11.78
CA LEU A 533 -17.39 -4.60 -11.23
C LEU A 533 -16.09 -5.40 -11.09
N PHE A 534 -15.24 -5.35 -12.12
CA PHE A 534 -13.95 -6.05 -12.11
C PHE A 534 -12.96 -5.45 -11.11
N ILE A 535 -12.93 -4.12 -11.00
CA ILE A 535 -12.02 -3.42 -10.10
C ILE A 535 -12.46 -3.62 -8.64
N PHE A 536 -13.75 -3.45 -8.36
CA PHE A 536 -14.28 -3.41 -7.00
C PHE A 536 -14.36 -4.79 -6.35
N ASN A 537 -14.44 -5.87 -7.14
CA ASN A 537 -14.58 -7.22 -6.61
C ASN A 537 -13.42 -7.66 -5.70
N SER A 538 -12.24 -7.06 -5.88
CA SER A 538 -11.05 -7.31 -5.05
C SER A 538 -10.75 -6.21 -4.02
N LEU A 539 -11.67 -5.25 -3.83
CA LEU A 539 -11.52 -4.18 -2.85
C LEU A 539 -12.13 -4.56 -1.50
N PRO A 540 -11.65 -3.96 -0.39
CA PRO A 540 -12.24 -4.19 0.93
C PRO A 540 -13.74 -3.89 0.98
N ALA A 541 -14.47 -4.70 1.73
CA ALA A 541 -15.90 -4.54 1.97
C ALA A 541 -16.26 -3.15 2.54
N ALA A 542 -15.39 -2.58 3.37
CA ALA A 542 -15.51 -1.21 3.87
C ALA A 542 -15.61 -0.18 2.73
N LEU A 543 -14.80 -0.33 1.69
CA LEU A 543 -14.76 0.61 0.57
C LEU A 543 -15.95 0.43 -0.37
N THR A 544 -16.33 -0.78 -0.68
CA THR A 544 -17.50 -1.08 -1.53
C THR A 544 -18.80 -0.73 -0.82
N TRP A 545 -18.88 -0.89 0.49
CA TRP A 545 -19.97 -0.36 1.33
C TRP A 545 -20.05 1.16 1.27
N TYR A 546 -18.90 1.87 1.45
CA TYR A 546 -18.85 3.32 1.26
C TYR A 546 -19.44 3.74 -0.10
N TYR A 547 -19.07 3.04 -1.19
CA TYR A 547 -19.58 3.36 -2.53
C TYR A 547 -21.08 3.14 -2.65
N THR A 548 -21.59 2.05 -2.10
CA THR A 548 -23.04 1.77 -2.08
C THR A 548 -23.82 2.91 -1.41
N VAL A 549 -23.42 3.27 -0.18
CA VAL A 549 -24.07 4.36 0.58
C VAL A 549 -23.89 5.71 -0.12
N SER A 550 -22.70 5.98 -0.61
CA SER A 550 -22.34 7.21 -1.31
C SER A 550 -23.20 7.42 -2.56
N ASN A 551 -23.44 6.37 -3.33
CA ASN A 551 -24.26 6.38 -4.53
C ASN A 551 -25.75 6.60 -4.19
N LEU A 552 -26.25 5.93 -3.15
CA LEU A 552 -27.63 6.12 -2.66
C LEU A 552 -27.87 7.56 -2.22
N ILE A 553 -26.95 8.11 -1.43
CA ILE A 553 -27.04 9.52 -1.00
C ILE A 553 -26.99 10.46 -2.22
N THR A 554 -26.12 10.16 -3.20
CA THR A 554 -26.03 10.95 -4.43
C THR A 554 -27.33 10.96 -5.20
N LEU A 555 -28.00 9.81 -5.33
CA LEU A 555 -29.32 9.70 -5.99
C LEU A 555 -30.37 10.56 -5.25
N ILE A 556 -30.40 10.48 -3.93
CA ILE A 556 -31.32 11.28 -3.10
C ILE A 556 -31.01 12.76 -3.26
N LEU A 557 -29.77 13.19 -3.11
CA LEU A 557 -29.36 14.58 -3.28
C LEU A 557 -29.68 15.11 -4.67
N GLN A 558 -29.44 14.33 -5.70
CA GLN A 558 -29.72 14.68 -7.09
C GLN A 558 -31.23 14.86 -7.31
N TRP A 559 -32.04 13.95 -6.77
CA TRP A 559 -33.50 14.04 -6.85
C TRP A 559 -34.02 15.30 -6.11
N VAL A 560 -33.55 15.57 -4.90
CA VAL A 560 -33.92 16.75 -4.12
C VAL A 560 -33.51 18.05 -4.83
N ILE A 561 -32.27 18.13 -5.30
CA ILE A 561 -31.76 19.32 -5.97
C ILE A 561 -32.55 19.63 -7.24
N GLN A 562 -32.88 18.60 -8.04
CA GLN A 562 -33.56 18.79 -9.31
C GLN A 562 -35.04 19.12 -9.20
N ASN A 563 -35.72 18.55 -8.20
CA ASN A 563 -37.18 18.76 -8.08
C ASN A 563 -37.56 19.92 -7.16
N TYR A 564 -36.71 20.28 -6.19
CA TYR A 564 -37.08 21.29 -5.18
C TYR A 564 -36.17 22.52 -5.17
N ILE A 565 -34.92 22.43 -5.66
CA ILE A 565 -33.97 23.53 -5.53
C ILE A 565 -33.73 24.24 -6.87
N ILE A 566 -33.71 23.48 -7.98
CA ILE A 566 -33.48 24.03 -9.32
C ILE A 566 -34.79 24.54 -9.90
N ASP A 567 -34.86 25.87 -10.10
CA ASP A 567 -35.96 26.56 -10.78
C ASP A 567 -35.63 26.63 -12.29
N HIS A 568 -36.33 25.82 -13.08
CA HIS A 568 -36.09 25.73 -14.52
C HIS A 568 -36.47 27.02 -15.27
N ASP A 569 -37.50 27.76 -14.83
CA ASP A 569 -37.94 29.01 -15.47
C ASP A 569 -36.91 30.11 -15.26
N LYS A 570 -36.35 30.21 -14.06
CA LYS A 570 -35.24 31.14 -13.78
C LYS A 570 -33.97 30.82 -14.57
N ILE A 571 -33.72 29.54 -14.82
CA ILE A 571 -32.60 29.14 -15.67
C ILE A 571 -32.80 29.61 -17.10
N LEU A 572 -33.98 29.40 -17.69
CA LEU A 572 -34.30 29.84 -19.05
C LEU A 572 -34.20 31.38 -19.16
N GLN A 573 -34.78 32.16 -18.23
CA GLN A 573 -34.66 33.62 -18.20
C GLN A 573 -33.18 34.05 -18.16
N LYS A 574 -32.37 33.44 -17.30
CA LYS A 574 -30.93 33.75 -17.20
C LYS A 574 -30.15 33.44 -18.45
N LEU A 575 -30.50 32.36 -19.16
CA LEU A 575 -29.86 31.98 -20.42
C LEU A 575 -30.19 33.00 -21.51
N GLU A 576 -31.45 33.49 -21.59
CA GLU A 576 -31.88 34.52 -22.52
C GLU A 576 -31.25 35.87 -22.22
N GLU A 577 -31.19 36.29 -20.95
CA GLU A 577 -30.48 37.49 -20.54
C GLU A 577 -29.00 37.45 -20.93
N ASN A 578 -28.33 36.33 -20.72
CA ASN A 578 -26.91 36.17 -21.07
C ASN A 578 -26.68 36.26 -22.58
N LYS A 579 -27.62 35.82 -23.42
CA LYS A 579 -27.55 36.00 -24.88
C LYS A 579 -27.59 37.51 -25.28
N LYS A 580 -28.30 38.32 -24.52
CA LYS A 580 -28.47 39.76 -24.82
C LYS A 580 -27.31 40.63 -24.31
N LYS A 581 -26.47 40.13 -23.40
CA LYS A 581 -25.36 40.89 -22.83
C LYS A 581 -24.19 41.06 -23.83
N PRO A 582 -23.64 42.29 -24.00
CA PRO A 582 -22.43 42.49 -24.81
C PRO A 582 -21.25 41.78 -24.16
N LYS A 583 -20.45 41.06 -24.97
CA LYS A 583 -19.41 40.18 -24.47
C LYS A 583 -18.05 40.88 -24.55
N THR A 584 -17.36 40.95 -23.41
CA THR A 584 -15.95 41.24 -23.35
C THR A 584 -15.16 39.94 -23.56
N LYS A 585 -14.32 39.90 -24.60
CA LYS A 585 -13.43 38.76 -24.83
C LYS A 585 -12.42 38.68 -23.70
N SER A 586 -12.22 37.50 -23.11
CA SER A 586 -11.16 37.31 -22.13
C SER A 586 -9.78 37.24 -22.84
N LYS A 587 -8.71 37.69 -22.16
CA LYS A 587 -7.32 37.63 -22.69
C LYS A 587 -6.91 36.21 -23.15
N TRP A 588 -7.51 35.19 -22.59
CA TRP A 588 -7.27 33.79 -22.99
C TRP A 588 -7.98 33.45 -24.31
N GLN A 589 -9.16 34.00 -24.54
CA GLN A 589 -9.91 33.84 -25.80
C GLN A 589 -9.23 34.55 -26.97
N GLU A 590 -8.69 35.74 -26.76
CA GLU A 590 -7.91 36.46 -27.76
C GLU A 590 -6.67 35.67 -28.16
N ARG A 591 -5.96 35.06 -27.20
CA ARG A 591 -4.81 34.19 -27.51
C ARG A 591 -5.19 32.92 -28.27
N LEU A 592 -6.34 32.33 -27.97
CA LEU A 592 -6.82 31.10 -28.65
C LEU A 592 -7.27 31.42 -30.08
N GLU A 593 -7.96 32.55 -30.30
CA GLU A 593 -8.30 33.03 -31.65
C GLU A 593 -7.03 33.36 -32.48
N GLN A 594 -6.05 34.02 -31.88
CA GLN A 594 -4.76 34.30 -32.54
C GLN A 594 -4.01 33.01 -32.92
N MET A 595 -4.04 31.98 -32.04
CA MET A 595 -3.46 30.67 -32.40
C MET A 595 -4.21 29.97 -33.54
N GLN A 596 -5.55 30.03 -33.54
CA GLN A 596 -6.38 29.45 -34.60
C GLN A 596 -6.20 30.18 -35.94
N GLU A 597 -6.13 31.52 -35.94
CA GLU A 597 -5.81 32.32 -37.13
C GLU A 597 -4.41 32.03 -37.66
N THR A 598 -3.43 31.87 -36.77
CA THR A 598 -2.07 31.50 -37.14
C THR A 598 -2.02 30.11 -37.76
N GLN A 599 -2.75 29.15 -37.22
CA GLN A 599 -2.87 27.81 -37.80
C GLN A 599 -3.54 27.83 -39.18
N LYS A 600 -4.64 28.58 -39.33
CA LYS A 600 -5.28 28.77 -40.63
C LYS A 600 -4.35 29.39 -41.66
N ARG A 601 -3.63 30.45 -41.31
CA ARG A 601 -2.65 31.08 -42.19
C ARG A 601 -1.51 30.13 -42.61
N VAL A 602 -1.05 29.29 -41.70
CA VAL A 602 -0.04 28.26 -41.99
C VAL A 602 -0.61 27.17 -42.91
N GLN A 603 -1.87 26.81 -42.76
CA GLN A 603 -2.54 25.83 -43.60
C GLN A 603 -2.80 26.39 -45.01
N ASP A 604 -3.24 27.64 -45.13
CA ASP A 604 -3.44 28.35 -46.39
C ASP A 604 -2.13 28.59 -47.14
N MET A 605 -1.02 28.81 -46.42
CA MET A 605 0.32 28.90 -47.03
C MET A 605 0.85 27.56 -47.56
N LYS A 606 0.43 26.43 -46.92
CA LYS A 606 0.79 25.08 -47.38
C LYS A 606 -0.03 24.61 -48.57
N THR A 607 -1.24 25.17 -48.77
CA THR A 607 -2.16 24.78 -49.84
C THR A 607 -2.02 25.65 -51.12
N LYS A 608 -1.27 26.76 -51.08
CA LYS A 608 -0.96 27.52 -52.30
C LYS A 608 0.08 26.76 -53.14
N PRO A 609 -0.26 26.37 -54.40
CA PRO A 609 0.71 25.74 -55.27
C PRO A 609 1.85 26.72 -55.54
N LYS A 610 3.09 26.25 -55.40
CA LYS A 610 4.26 26.98 -55.89
C LYS A 610 4.09 27.19 -57.39
N GLY A 611 3.58 28.36 -57.78
CA GLY A 611 3.60 28.79 -59.17
C GLY A 611 5.02 28.86 -59.68
N LYS A 612 5.18 28.36 -60.88
CA LYS A 612 6.42 28.36 -61.69
C LYS A 612 7.06 29.71 -61.77
#